data_5e904d26b8fce8e5d3f85fef18c339f0
#
_entry.id   5e904d26b8fce8e5d3f85fef18c339f0
#
_cell.length_a   1.000
_cell.length_b   1.000
_cell.length_c   1.000
_cell.angle_alpha   90.00
_cell.angle_beta   90.00
_cell.angle_gamma   90.00
#
_symmetry.space_group_name_H-M   'P 1'
#
loop_
_entity.id
_entity.type
_entity.pdbx_description
1 polymer ?
#
loop_
_entity_poly.entity_id
_entity_poly.type
_entity_poly.pdbx_seq_one_letter_code
_entity_poly.pdbx_strand_id
1 'polypeptide(L)'
;EYPYEGQILVDGTDLQAMDEADRTKRIGYLGHDPELFFDSVENNILLGDKKEADDYLKAVCMEQEVAEMADGKKTVVGNGGVRLSGGQAKRLALARTLCHKKPVLILDDPFSALDKNTEKQIFANLKQQTKDNIVFLISHRLYLFPQMNQVIWMEDGKAVAGTHEEILEKIPEYRSLYETQSDERENAKVETENRKTVSEHTEE
;
A
#
# COMPACT_ATOMS: atom_id res chain seq x y z
N GLU A 1 21.80 -8.36 -1.75
CA GLU A 1 21.61 -8.33 -0.28
C GLU A 1 22.63 -7.36 0.31
N TYR A 2 22.17 -6.43 1.16
CA TYR A 2 23.08 -5.55 1.89
C TYR A 2 23.51 -6.28 3.17
N PRO A 3 24.81 -6.32 3.48
CA PRO A 3 25.26 -6.90 4.73
C PRO A 3 24.73 -6.07 5.92
N TYR A 4 24.31 -6.73 6.97
CA TYR A 4 23.88 -6.10 8.22
C TYR A 4 24.47 -6.88 9.40
N GLU A 5 24.63 -6.19 10.53
CA GLU A 5 25.04 -6.81 11.80
C GLU A 5 23.80 -7.05 12.67
N GLY A 6 23.83 -8.11 13.47
CA GLY A 6 22.71 -8.50 14.32
C GLY A 6 21.87 -9.62 13.72
N GLN A 7 20.66 -9.82 14.23
CA GLN A 7 19.76 -10.90 13.84
C GLN A 7 18.36 -10.34 13.48
N ILE A 8 17.78 -10.86 12.41
CA ILE A 8 16.38 -10.67 12.07
C ILE A 8 15.72 -12.04 12.14
N LEU A 9 14.88 -12.26 13.14
CA LEU A 9 14.23 -13.55 13.37
C LEU A 9 12.81 -13.54 12.83
N VAL A 10 12.47 -14.54 12.02
CA VAL A 10 11.11 -14.84 11.58
C VAL A 10 10.75 -16.23 12.11
N ASP A 11 9.75 -16.30 12.99
CA ASP A 11 9.38 -17.51 13.71
C ASP A 11 10.59 -18.20 14.40
N GLY A 12 11.48 -17.40 15.00
CA GLY A 12 12.67 -17.89 15.70
C GLY A 12 13.83 -18.33 14.81
N THR A 13 13.69 -18.27 13.48
CA THR A 13 14.75 -18.58 12.53
C THR A 13 15.38 -17.30 11.99
N ASP A 14 16.70 -17.21 12.02
CA ASP A 14 17.41 -16.07 11.48
C ASP A 14 17.23 -15.98 9.95
N LEU A 15 16.88 -14.79 9.47
CA LEU A 15 16.67 -14.52 8.05
C LEU A 15 17.92 -14.84 7.19
N GLN A 16 19.12 -14.67 7.75
CA GLN A 16 20.38 -15.02 7.07
C GLN A 16 20.54 -16.55 6.92
N ALA A 17 19.99 -17.32 7.84
CA ALA A 17 20.04 -18.78 7.81
C ALA A 17 18.96 -19.41 6.92
N MET A 18 17.94 -18.63 6.50
CA MET A 18 16.89 -19.12 5.61
C MET A 18 17.37 -19.17 4.18
N ASP A 19 17.03 -20.24 3.46
CA ASP A 19 17.16 -20.27 2.01
C ASP A 19 16.11 -19.36 1.32
N GLU A 20 16.28 -19.12 0.02
CA GLU A 20 15.40 -18.26 -0.75
C GLU A 20 13.95 -18.77 -0.78
N ALA A 21 13.77 -20.09 -0.88
CA ALA A 21 12.45 -20.71 -0.91
C ALA A 21 11.69 -20.50 0.42
N ASP A 22 12.38 -20.59 1.54
CA ASP A 22 11.79 -20.36 2.86
C ASP A 22 11.49 -18.89 3.11
N ARG A 23 12.36 -17.97 2.67
CA ARG A 23 12.11 -16.52 2.73
C ARG A 23 10.86 -16.15 1.91
N THR A 24 10.76 -16.63 0.68
CA THR A 24 9.62 -16.35 -0.21
C THR A 24 8.29 -16.95 0.25
N LYS A 25 8.31 -18.02 1.05
CA LYS A 25 7.10 -18.55 1.69
C LYS A 25 6.61 -17.68 2.85
N ARG A 26 7.49 -16.95 3.53
CA ARG A 26 7.21 -16.22 4.77
C ARG A 26 7.03 -14.73 4.56
N ILE A 27 7.72 -14.13 3.59
CA ILE A 27 7.76 -12.68 3.37
C ILE A 27 7.26 -12.37 1.97
N GLY A 28 6.21 -11.54 1.91
CA GLY A 28 5.74 -10.90 0.68
C GLY A 28 6.22 -9.46 0.64
N TYR A 29 6.63 -9.00 -0.53
CA TYR A 29 7.13 -7.65 -0.71
C TYR A 29 6.45 -6.97 -1.91
N LEU A 30 5.94 -5.76 -1.68
CA LEU A 30 5.54 -4.83 -2.72
C LEU A 30 6.53 -3.67 -2.73
N GLY A 31 7.34 -3.59 -3.76
CA GLY A 31 8.32 -2.53 -3.93
C GLY A 31 7.71 -1.20 -4.38
N HIS A 32 8.51 -0.14 -4.30
CA HIS A 32 8.10 1.21 -4.68
C HIS A 32 7.69 1.29 -6.15
N ASP A 33 8.43 0.67 -7.06
CA ASP A 33 8.17 0.63 -8.51
C ASP A 33 7.92 -0.81 -8.96
N PRO A 34 6.69 -1.33 -8.78
CA PRO A 34 6.40 -2.71 -9.11
C PRO A 34 6.29 -2.94 -10.62
N GLU A 35 6.94 -3.99 -11.10
CA GLU A 35 6.83 -4.42 -12.49
C GLU A 35 5.57 -5.28 -12.73
N LEU A 36 4.96 -5.09 -13.90
CA LEU A 36 3.89 -5.93 -14.40
C LEU A 36 4.41 -6.83 -15.52
N PHE A 37 3.95 -8.06 -15.51
CA PHE A 37 4.23 -9.00 -16.59
C PHE A 37 3.46 -8.60 -17.85
N PHE A 38 4.02 -8.87 -19.03
CA PHE A 38 3.31 -8.80 -20.30
C PHE A 38 2.30 -9.95 -20.37
N ASP A 39 1.17 -9.76 -19.71
CA ASP A 39 0.09 -10.71 -19.60
C ASP A 39 -1.22 -9.99 -19.25
N SER A 40 -2.33 -10.71 -19.20
CA SER A 40 -3.62 -10.15 -18.82
C SER A 40 -3.62 -9.58 -17.41
N VAL A 41 -4.56 -8.67 -17.12
CA VAL A 41 -4.81 -8.15 -15.76
C VAL A 41 -5.01 -9.32 -14.79
N GLU A 42 -5.85 -10.28 -15.17
CA GLU A 42 -6.14 -11.48 -14.37
C GLU A 42 -4.89 -12.31 -14.08
N ASN A 43 -4.08 -12.61 -15.08
CA ASN A 43 -2.86 -13.38 -14.91
C ASN A 43 -1.79 -12.63 -14.11
N ASN A 44 -1.75 -11.29 -14.22
CA ASN A 44 -0.90 -10.46 -13.37
C ASN A 44 -1.25 -10.57 -11.89
N ILE A 45 -2.52 -10.81 -11.54
CA ILE A 45 -2.96 -11.02 -10.16
C ILE A 45 -2.71 -12.45 -9.72
N LEU A 46 -3.18 -13.41 -10.51
CA LEU A 46 -3.31 -14.81 -10.10
C LEU A 46 -2.01 -15.62 -10.24
N LEU A 47 -1.13 -15.26 -11.17
CA LEU A 47 0.13 -15.99 -11.46
C LEU A 47 -0.09 -17.50 -11.60
N GLY A 48 -1.21 -17.91 -12.21
CA GLY A 48 -1.59 -19.30 -12.39
C GLY A 48 -2.34 -19.95 -11.21
N ASP A 49 -2.62 -19.20 -10.13
CA ASP A 49 -3.51 -19.68 -9.05
C ASP A 49 -4.96 -19.80 -9.56
N LYS A 50 -5.75 -20.71 -8.94
CA LYS A 50 -7.15 -20.96 -9.29
C LYS A 50 -8.16 -20.08 -8.57
N LYS A 51 -7.70 -19.02 -7.91
CA LYS A 51 -8.55 -18.04 -7.24
C LYS A 51 -9.30 -17.16 -8.22
N GLU A 52 -10.26 -16.39 -7.73
CA GLU A 52 -10.97 -15.38 -8.52
C GLU A 52 -10.26 -14.02 -8.39
N ALA A 53 -9.95 -13.40 -9.55
CA ALA A 53 -9.27 -12.11 -9.57
C ALA A 53 -10.16 -10.95 -9.07
N ASP A 54 -11.50 -11.11 -9.18
CA ASP A 54 -12.49 -10.09 -8.83
C ASP A 54 -12.37 -9.63 -7.37
N ASP A 55 -12.15 -10.55 -6.43
CA ASP A 55 -12.00 -10.23 -5.02
C ASP A 55 -10.80 -9.32 -4.75
N TYR A 56 -9.72 -9.51 -5.50
CA TYR A 56 -8.50 -8.72 -5.38
C TYR A 56 -8.62 -7.38 -6.12
N LEU A 57 -9.31 -7.34 -7.26
CA LEU A 57 -9.65 -6.10 -7.96
C LEU A 57 -10.51 -5.19 -7.07
N LYS A 58 -11.50 -5.79 -6.39
CA LYS A 58 -12.33 -5.09 -5.41
C LYS A 58 -11.52 -4.54 -4.25
N ALA A 59 -10.61 -5.35 -3.71
CA ALA A 59 -9.77 -4.92 -2.61
C ALA A 59 -8.95 -3.67 -2.92
N VAL A 60 -8.53 -3.49 -4.18
CA VAL A 60 -7.72 -2.36 -4.65
C VAL A 60 -8.53 -1.32 -5.44
N CYS A 61 -9.88 -1.40 -5.42
CA CYS A 61 -10.77 -0.46 -6.10
C CYS A 61 -10.47 -0.32 -7.61
N MET A 62 -10.28 -1.43 -8.31
CA MET A 62 -10.02 -1.45 -9.76
C MET A 62 -11.12 -2.15 -10.57
N GLU A 63 -12.20 -2.60 -9.96
CA GLU A 63 -13.27 -3.37 -10.65
C GLU A 63 -13.84 -2.60 -11.84
N GLN A 64 -14.25 -1.35 -11.62
CA GLN A 64 -14.88 -0.53 -12.66
C GLN A 64 -13.89 -0.19 -13.76
N GLU A 65 -12.68 0.25 -13.41
CA GLU A 65 -11.64 0.60 -14.37
C GLU A 65 -11.28 -0.58 -15.28
N VAL A 66 -11.19 -1.78 -14.71
CA VAL A 66 -10.91 -3.00 -15.47
C VAL A 66 -12.11 -3.42 -16.32
N ALA A 67 -13.34 -3.25 -15.83
CA ALA A 67 -14.56 -3.55 -16.62
C ALA A 67 -14.71 -2.62 -17.85
N GLU A 68 -14.19 -1.39 -17.78
CA GLU A 68 -14.19 -0.41 -18.88
C GLU A 68 -13.07 -0.67 -19.91
N MET A 69 -12.10 -1.56 -19.64
CA MET A 69 -11.09 -1.95 -20.63
C MET A 69 -11.72 -2.82 -21.73
N ALA A 70 -11.19 -2.73 -22.96
CA ALA A 70 -11.74 -3.40 -24.14
C ALA A 70 -11.98 -4.92 -23.94
N ASP A 71 -11.04 -5.60 -23.27
CA ASP A 71 -11.12 -7.04 -22.99
C ASP A 71 -11.32 -7.34 -21.50
N GLY A 72 -11.73 -6.33 -20.70
CA GLY A 72 -11.92 -6.47 -19.25
C GLY A 72 -10.68 -7.04 -18.57
N LYS A 73 -10.86 -8.06 -17.73
CA LYS A 73 -9.77 -8.77 -17.03
C LYS A 73 -8.75 -9.45 -17.95
N LYS A 74 -9.14 -9.72 -19.21
CA LYS A 74 -8.27 -10.35 -20.22
C LYS A 74 -7.39 -9.34 -20.95
N THR A 75 -7.57 -8.04 -20.70
CA THR A 75 -6.73 -7.00 -21.28
C THR A 75 -5.27 -7.23 -20.91
N VAL A 76 -4.42 -7.34 -21.95
CA VAL A 76 -2.98 -7.53 -21.78
C VAL A 76 -2.33 -6.20 -21.39
N VAL A 77 -1.61 -6.20 -20.29
CA VAL A 77 -0.91 -5.05 -19.71
C VAL A 77 0.61 -5.33 -19.61
N GLY A 78 1.35 -4.43 -19.00
CA GLY A 78 2.81 -4.56 -18.87
C GLY A 78 3.55 -4.05 -20.10
N ASN A 79 4.84 -4.40 -20.21
CA ASN A 79 5.70 -3.88 -21.27
C ASN A 79 5.29 -4.45 -22.64
N GLY A 80 4.73 -3.58 -23.51
CA GLY A 80 4.18 -3.95 -24.82
C GLY A 80 2.67 -4.18 -24.85
N GLY A 81 1.99 -4.17 -23.71
CA GLY A 81 0.52 -4.20 -23.60
C GLY A 81 -0.09 -2.80 -23.41
N VAL A 82 -1.34 -2.78 -22.94
CA VAL A 82 -2.01 -1.52 -22.58
C VAL A 82 -1.24 -0.83 -21.45
N ARG A 83 -0.93 0.44 -21.65
CA ARG A 83 -0.19 1.24 -20.68
C ARG A 83 -1.12 1.67 -19.55
N LEU A 84 -0.88 1.16 -18.36
CA LEU A 84 -1.53 1.61 -17.14
C LEU A 84 -0.88 2.89 -16.61
N SER A 85 -1.66 3.72 -15.90
CA SER A 85 -1.10 4.80 -15.09
C SER A 85 -0.24 4.23 -13.95
N GLY A 86 0.65 5.03 -13.37
CA GLY A 86 1.46 4.60 -12.21
C GLY A 86 0.60 4.10 -11.04
N GLY A 87 -0.51 4.79 -10.75
CA GLY A 87 -1.46 4.37 -9.70
C GLY A 87 -2.19 3.07 -10.03
N GLN A 88 -2.58 2.85 -11.30
CA GLN A 88 -3.19 1.59 -11.74
C GLN A 88 -2.19 0.42 -11.65
N ALA A 89 -0.96 0.63 -12.13
CA ALA A 89 0.08 -0.40 -12.07
C ALA A 89 0.38 -0.79 -10.61
N LYS A 90 0.47 0.19 -9.71
CA LYS A 90 0.72 -0.06 -8.28
C LYS A 90 -0.45 -0.78 -7.62
N ARG A 91 -1.70 -0.41 -7.91
CA ARG A 91 -2.88 -1.11 -7.41
C ARG A 91 -2.95 -2.55 -7.92
N LEU A 92 -2.65 -2.79 -9.17
CA LEU A 92 -2.61 -4.14 -9.74
C LEU A 92 -1.54 -5.01 -9.07
N ALA A 93 -0.35 -4.45 -8.81
CA ALA A 93 0.70 -5.14 -8.06
C ALA A 93 0.32 -5.39 -6.59
N LEU A 94 -0.41 -4.47 -5.95
CA LEU A 94 -0.97 -4.68 -4.62
C LEU A 94 -2.00 -5.81 -4.63
N ALA A 95 -2.89 -5.88 -5.64
CA ALA A 95 -3.83 -6.99 -5.82
C ALA A 95 -3.10 -8.34 -5.94
N ARG A 96 -2.01 -8.40 -6.72
CA ARG A 96 -1.11 -9.57 -6.79
C ARG A 96 -0.56 -9.94 -5.42
N THR A 97 -0.04 -8.95 -4.68
CA THR A 97 0.53 -9.18 -3.34
C THR A 97 -0.51 -9.72 -2.37
N LEU A 98 -1.74 -9.23 -2.41
CA LEU A 98 -2.86 -9.72 -1.60
C LEU A 98 -3.31 -11.12 -2.01
N CYS A 99 -3.30 -11.44 -3.30
CA CYS A 99 -3.61 -12.78 -3.81
C CYS A 99 -2.62 -13.84 -3.27
N HIS A 100 -1.34 -13.47 -3.20
CA HIS A 100 -0.24 -14.34 -2.77
C HIS A 100 0.32 -13.94 -1.40
N LYS A 101 -0.52 -13.35 -0.54
CA LYS A 101 -0.09 -12.84 0.77
C LYS A 101 0.63 -13.89 1.60
N LYS A 102 1.65 -13.43 2.32
CA LYS A 102 2.51 -14.22 3.19
C LYS A 102 2.28 -13.82 4.64
N PRO A 103 2.73 -14.62 5.62
CA PRO A 103 2.65 -14.25 7.03
C PRO A 103 3.16 -12.84 7.35
N VAL A 104 4.24 -12.43 6.71
CA VAL A 104 4.79 -11.08 6.79
C VAL A 104 4.65 -10.39 5.44
N LEU A 105 4.09 -9.18 5.42
CA LEU A 105 3.99 -8.33 4.24
C LEU A 105 4.77 -7.03 4.46
N ILE A 106 5.60 -6.67 3.51
CA ILE A 106 6.31 -5.40 3.46
C ILE A 106 5.78 -4.63 2.26
N LEU A 107 5.15 -3.49 2.50
CA LEU A 107 4.48 -2.66 1.50
C LEU A 107 5.18 -1.31 1.45
N ASP A 108 5.91 -1.05 0.36
CA ASP A 108 6.69 0.16 0.18
C ASP A 108 5.89 1.19 -0.63
N ASP A 109 5.35 2.17 0.07
CA ASP A 109 4.50 3.25 -0.42
C ASP A 109 3.36 2.78 -1.35
N PRO A 110 2.51 1.85 -0.88
CA PRO A 110 1.50 1.19 -1.72
C PRO A 110 0.41 2.15 -2.21
N PHE A 111 0.32 3.35 -1.65
CA PHE A 111 -0.72 4.34 -1.91
C PHE A 111 -0.25 5.53 -2.74
N SER A 112 0.97 5.53 -3.26
CA SER A 112 1.44 6.63 -4.12
C SER A 112 0.56 6.79 -5.36
N ALA A 113 0.39 8.03 -5.80
CA ALA A 113 -0.44 8.41 -6.96
C ALA A 113 -1.94 8.03 -6.86
N LEU A 114 -2.47 7.83 -5.65
CA LEU A 114 -3.90 7.64 -5.41
C LEU A 114 -4.55 8.92 -4.90
N ASP A 115 -5.83 9.11 -5.27
CA ASP A 115 -6.68 10.09 -4.61
C ASP A 115 -7.03 9.66 -3.18
N LYS A 116 -7.40 10.64 -2.35
CA LYS A 116 -7.64 10.43 -0.91
C LYS A 116 -8.78 9.45 -0.60
N ASN A 117 -9.80 9.35 -1.44
CA ASN A 117 -10.96 8.48 -1.19
C ASN A 117 -10.60 7.04 -1.53
N THR A 118 -10.02 6.80 -2.69
CA THR A 118 -9.51 5.50 -3.13
C THR A 118 -8.49 4.96 -2.14
N GLU A 119 -7.56 5.80 -1.68
CA GLU A 119 -6.57 5.41 -0.66
C GLU A 119 -7.21 4.93 0.63
N LYS A 120 -8.16 5.69 1.20
CA LYS A 120 -8.87 5.30 2.44
C LYS A 120 -9.59 3.98 2.28
N GLN A 121 -10.23 3.77 1.14
CA GLN A 121 -10.95 2.53 0.86
C GLN A 121 -9.99 1.35 0.76
N ILE A 122 -8.90 1.51 0.00
CA ILE A 122 -7.87 0.45 -0.13
C ILE A 122 -7.22 0.16 1.22
N PHE A 123 -6.92 1.18 2.02
CA PHE A 123 -6.35 0.98 3.35
C PHE A 123 -7.30 0.20 4.28
N ALA A 124 -8.60 0.52 4.26
CA ALA A 124 -9.59 -0.23 5.02
C ALA A 124 -9.69 -1.70 4.57
N ASN A 125 -9.73 -1.92 3.25
CA ASN A 125 -9.75 -3.27 2.66
C ASN A 125 -8.48 -4.05 3.01
N LEU A 126 -7.32 -3.40 2.93
CA LEU A 126 -6.03 -3.98 3.31
C LEU A 126 -6.04 -4.46 4.76
N LYS A 127 -6.45 -3.61 5.70
CA LYS A 127 -6.56 -3.99 7.12
C LYS A 127 -7.46 -5.19 7.35
N GLN A 128 -8.59 -5.25 6.65
CA GLN A 128 -9.51 -6.38 6.76
C GLN A 128 -8.91 -7.67 6.21
N GLN A 129 -8.25 -7.61 5.06
CA GLN A 129 -7.68 -8.79 4.40
C GLN A 129 -6.40 -9.30 5.05
N THR A 130 -5.69 -8.45 5.81
CA THR A 130 -4.40 -8.78 6.43
C THR A 130 -4.46 -8.83 7.95
N LYS A 131 -5.64 -8.98 8.55
CA LYS A 131 -5.84 -9.00 10.01
C LYS A 131 -5.00 -10.07 10.74
N ASP A 132 -4.68 -11.17 10.05
CA ASP A 132 -3.91 -12.30 10.58
C ASP A 132 -2.45 -12.28 10.09
N ASN A 133 -2.00 -11.18 9.48
CA ASN A 133 -0.66 -11.02 8.95
C ASN A 133 0.11 -9.93 9.73
N ILE A 134 1.43 -10.01 9.73
CA ILE A 134 2.28 -8.89 10.13
C ILE A 134 2.47 -8.01 8.89
N VAL A 135 2.09 -6.73 8.98
CA VAL A 135 2.20 -5.78 7.87
C VAL A 135 3.14 -4.65 8.25
N PHE A 136 4.24 -4.53 7.52
CA PHE A 136 5.10 -3.35 7.54
C PHE A 136 4.66 -2.42 6.42
N LEU A 137 4.07 -1.29 6.79
CA LEU A 137 3.68 -0.24 5.86
C LEU A 137 4.76 0.85 5.89
N ILE A 138 5.53 0.97 4.82
CA ILE A 138 6.46 2.07 4.63
C ILE A 138 5.69 3.16 3.89
N SER A 139 5.56 4.33 4.49
CA SER A 139 4.80 5.43 3.90
C SER A 139 5.24 6.77 4.49
N HIS A 140 5.16 7.81 3.68
CA HIS A 140 5.27 9.20 4.12
C HIS A 140 3.92 9.81 4.52
N ARG A 141 2.83 9.03 4.48
CA ARG A 141 1.47 9.46 4.80
C ARG A 141 1.16 9.22 6.28
N LEU A 142 1.67 10.10 7.15
CA LEU A 142 1.65 9.92 8.61
C LEU A 142 0.23 9.84 9.19
N TYR A 143 -0.76 10.42 8.53
CA TYR A 143 -2.16 10.37 8.96
C TYR A 143 -2.80 8.96 8.96
N LEU A 144 -2.15 7.97 8.38
CA LEU A 144 -2.56 6.57 8.47
C LEU A 144 -2.06 5.92 9.78
N PHE A 145 -1.00 6.46 10.36
CA PHE A 145 -0.24 5.86 11.45
C PHE A 145 -1.00 5.76 12.78
N PRO A 146 -1.94 6.69 13.14
CA PRO A 146 -2.83 6.46 14.30
C PRO A 146 -3.66 5.18 14.24
N GLN A 147 -3.80 4.57 13.06
CA GLN A 147 -4.54 3.33 12.86
C GLN A 147 -3.65 2.07 12.86
N MET A 148 -2.33 2.24 13.00
CA MET A 148 -1.35 1.15 13.09
C MET A 148 -1.14 0.73 14.54
N ASN A 149 -0.75 -0.53 14.75
CA ASN A 149 -0.44 -1.04 16.09
C ASN A 149 0.82 -0.41 16.66
N GLN A 150 1.81 -0.18 15.80
CA GLN A 150 3.09 0.44 16.13
C GLN A 150 3.57 1.33 15.00
N VAL A 151 4.35 2.34 15.35
CA VAL A 151 5.13 3.18 14.44
C VAL A 151 6.60 2.92 14.72
N ILE A 152 7.39 2.76 13.67
CA ILE A 152 8.85 2.66 13.73
C ILE A 152 9.41 3.92 13.08
N TRP A 153 10.02 4.78 13.88
CA TRP A 153 10.74 5.96 13.40
C TRP A 153 12.21 5.60 13.20
N MET A 154 12.73 5.89 12.03
CA MET A 154 14.12 5.59 11.67
C MET A 154 14.86 6.89 11.32
N GLU A 155 15.92 7.18 12.05
CA GLU A 155 16.75 8.37 11.86
C GLU A 155 18.20 8.09 12.24
N ASP A 156 19.14 8.57 11.45
CA ASP A 156 20.59 8.43 11.69
C ASP A 156 21.05 7.00 12.06
N GLY A 157 20.49 6.00 11.38
CA GLY A 157 20.81 4.59 11.63
C GLY A 157 20.24 4.02 12.93
N LYS A 158 19.36 4.77 13.63
CA LYS A 158 18.66 4.32 14.83
C LYS A 158 17.18 4.12 14.52
N ALA A 159 16.57 3.17 15.22
CA ALA A 159 15.13 2.92 15.15
C ALA A 159 14.51 3.08 16.53
N VAL A 160 13.38 3.80 16.61
CA VAL A 160 12.54 3.94 17.81
C VAL A 160 11.16 3.41 17.46
N ALA A 161 10.66 2.44 18.23
CA ALA A 161 9.34 1.86 18.05
C ALA A 161 8.42 2.22 19.22
N GLY A 162 7.14 2.42 18.92
CA GLY A 162 6.11 2.71 19.92
C GLY A 162 4.74 2.88 19.27
N THR A 163 3.71 3.18 20.07
CA THR A 163 2.43 3.62 19.51
C THR A 163 2.57 4.97 18.84
N HIS A 164 1.58 5.37 18.05
CA HIS A 164 1.57 6.69 17.43
C HIS A 164 1.73 7.81 18.47
N GLU A 165 1.01 7.72 19.58
CA GLU A 165 1.04 8.69 20.67
C GLU A 165 2.41 8.75 21.34
N GLU A 166 3.03 7.60 21.59
CA GLU A 166 4.36 7.53 22.19
C GLU A 166 5.43 8.15 21.27
N ILE A 167 5.34 7.92 19.96
CA ILE A 167 6.28 8.49 19.00
C ILE A 167 6.04 9.99 18.83
N LEU A 168 4.78 10.48 18.83
CA LEU A 168 4.46 11.90 18.85
C LEU A 168 5.04 12.61 20.07
N GLU A 169 5.05 11.96 21.24
CA GLU A 169 5.60 12.55 22.46
C GLU A 169 7.13 12.57 22.45
N LYS A 170 7.75 11.48 21.99
CA LYS A 170 9.20 11.27 22.08
C LYS A 170 10.00 11.91 20.95
N ILE A 171 9.44 12.06 19.76
CA ILE A 171 10.14 12.45 18.52
C ILE A 171 9.56 13.78 17.99
N PRO A 172 10.22 14.91 18.25
CA PRO A 172 9.75 16.22 17.78
C PRO A 172 9.62 16.34 16.26
N GLU A 173 10.51 15.70 15.51
CA GLU A 173 10.53 15.68 14.04
C GLU A 173 9.30 14.96 13.49
N TYR A 174 8.94 13.82 14.07
CA TYR A 174 7.72 13.09 13.73
C TYR A 174 6.47 13.93 14.00
N ARG A 175 6.42 14.59 15.17
CA ARG A 175 5.31 15.46 15.55
C ARG A 175 5.14 16.60 14.55
N SER A 176 6.23 17.32 14.24
CA SER A 176 6.20 18.42 13.28
C SER A 176 5.70 18.01 11.91
N LEU A 177 6.15 16.85 11.40
CA LEU A 177 5.68 16.30 10.12
C LEU A 177 4.21 15.92 10.16
N TYR A 178 3.76 15.30 11.26
CA TYR A 178 2.37 14.89 11.43
C TYR A 178 1.43 16.09 11.49
N GLU A 179 1.77 17.14 12.26
CA GLU A 179 1.01 18.39 12.40
C GLU A 179 0.92 19.10 11.03
N THR A 180 2.04 19.26 10.33
CA THR A 180 2.07 19.86 8.99
C THR A 180 1.13 19.14 8.01
N GLN A 181 1.17 17.81 7.97
CA GLN A 181 0.27 17.05 7.10
C GLN A 181 -1.20 17.11 7.55
N SER A 182 -1.45 17.28 8.83
CA SER A 182 -2.80 17.43 9.37
C SER A 182 -3.40 18.77 8.99
N ASP A 183 -2.63 19.86 9.10
CA ASP A 183 -3.04 21.22 8.72
C ASP A 183 -3.32 21.33 7.22
N GLU A 184 -2.45 20.77 6.37
CA GLU A 184 -2.66 20.71 4.92
C GLU A 184 -3.95 19.97 4.54
N ARG A 185 -4.30 18.93 5.29
CA ARG A 185 -5.55 18.17 5.09
C ARG A 185 -6.78 18.96 5.49
N GLU A 186 -6.71 19.70 6.57
CA GLU A 186 -7.81 20.52 7.07
C GLU A 186 -8.09 21.69 6.13
N ASN A 187 -7.06 22.39 5.70
CA ASN A 187 -7.14 23.44 4.69
C ASN A 187 -7.72 22.95 3.35
N ALA A 188 -7.27 21.80 2.86
CA ALA A 188 -7.80 21.21 1.63
C ALA A 188 -9.28 20.79 1.72
N LYS A 189 -9.78 20.42 2.91
CA LYS A 189 -11.22 20.15 3.13
C LYS A 189 -12.03 21.45 3.06
N VAL A 190 -11.59 22.49 3.73
CA VAL A 190 -12.26 23.80 3.74
C VAL A 190 -12.36 24.38 2.33
N GLU A 191 -11.29 24.30 1.53
CA GLU A 191 -11.33 24.75 0.13
C GLU A 191 -12.31 23.94 -0.74
N THR A 192 -12.41 22.63 -0.50
CA THR A 192 -13.32 21.76 -1.25
C THR A 192 -14.79 22.04 -0.89
N GLU A 193 -15.07 22.29 0.37
CA GLU A 193 -16.42 22.67 0.85
C GLU A 193 -16.84 24.04 0.34
N ASN A 194 -15.93 25.02 0.36
CA ASN A 194 -16.19 26.35 -0.17
C ASN A 194 -16.46 26.33 -1.69
N ARG A 195 -15.76 25.48 -2.47
CA ARG A 195 -16.02 25.33 -3.91
C ARG A 195 -17.39 24.72 -4.22
N LYS A 196 -17.85 23.77 -3.40
CA LYS A 196 -19.20 23.17 -3.54
C LYS A 196 -20.30 24.19 -3.26
N THR A 197 -20.15 24.97 -2.20
CA THR A 197 -21.14 26.02 -1.83
C THR A 197 -21.23 27.13 -2.87
N VAL A 198 -20.12 27.48 -3.54
CA VAL A 198 -20.12 28.48 -4.61
C VAL A 198 -20.76 27.95 -5.90
N SER A 199 -20.59 26.64 -6.23
CA SER A 199 -21.23 26.04 -7.40
C SER A 199 -22.74 25.89 -7.24
N GLU A 200 -23.24 25.62 -6.04
CA GLU A 200 -24.67 25.51 -5.77
C GLU A 200 -25.41 26.87 -5.82
N HIS A 201 -24.71 27.99 -5.59
CA HIS A 201 -25.27 29.35 -5.68
C HIS A 201 -25.19 29.99 -7.08
N THR A 202 -24.57 29.30 -8.05
CA THR A 202 -24.45 29.81 -9.43
C THR A 202 -25.45 29.12 -10.38
N GLU A 203 -26.21 28.14 -9.91
CA GLU A 203 -27.25 27.44 -10.70
C GLU A 203 -28.70 27.89 -10.33
N GLU A 204 -28.87 28.92 -9.49
CA GLU A 204 -30.12 29.64 -9.30
C GLU A 204 -30.15 30.96 -10.11
#